data_647e70f2bf121fb17ac29dcacd6a97b1
#
_entry.id   647e70f2bf121fb17ac29dcacd6a97b1
#
_cell.length_a   1.000
_cell.length_b   1.000
_cell.length_c   1.000
_cell.angle_alpha   90.00
_cell.angle_beta   90.00
_cell.angle_gamma   90.00
#
_symmetry.space_group_name_H-M   'P 1'
#
loop_
_entity.id
_entity.type
_entity.pdbx_description
1 polymer ?
#
loop_
_entity_poly.entity_id
_entity_poly.type
_entity_poly.pdbx_seq_one_letter_code
_entity_poly.pdbx_strand_id
1 'polypeptide(L)'
;MRQFFYPSEIAVFGVADNSRNLAKNIISNSLEMDFKGAIHPVGREPGSVHGKKIITDPWSLPQGIELAVILVPAKFVAETLEICGKKGIFHAVISTGGFKEFKDQDNREEQDVVSVAKRYGIRFIGPNCIGVICTGSGLCTPFNPMGAKRFKKGSVGLIVQSGGVTTQSAYHFSEEHVGFSKIISAGNKLDLNEIDFLRYLIHDDDTEQIHMYLESIEDGRELTKLVRQSKKPIVIFKSNVSKTASKIAYSHTAALANDDQIVDGALRQAGVVRVQDLHYMTVAAKALQLPPLKGDRLAVISLSGGFSVILGDACERYGFKCPSLPSELMNKIEGFRRAGVIRMSNPMDFGDVHDIRALAFTLEHCLKLDDIDGVVLSFMYEPEMIKIFGGEIGSPEQMLKFMRKMCKENNKPIALSFFAERQYIEEFKRLNTFPVFNDPVESVRGLRLLRDYWQNSTH
;
A
#
# COMPACT_ATOMS: atom_id res chain seq x y z
N MET A 1 -2.14 -17.77 -11.94
CA MET A 1 -1.95 -16.46 -11.23
C MET A 1 -0.64 -15.78 -11.59
N ARG A 2 0.50 -16.51 -11.64
CA ARG A 2 1.81 -15.89 -11.93
C ARG A 2 1.83 -15.11 -13.26
N GLN A 3 1.15 -15.60 -14.29
CA GLN A 3 1.08 -14.97 -15.62
C GLN A 3 0.44 -13.57 -15.63
N PHE A 4 -0.38 -13.22 -14.64
CA PHE A 4 -0.91 -11.86 -14.50
C PHE A 4 0.16 -10.85 -14.07
N PHE A 5 1.28 -11.31 -13.50
CA PHE A 5 2.32 -10.45 -12.92
C PHE A 5 3.68 -10.59 -13.60
N TYR A 6 4.00 -11.76 -14.13
CA TYR A 6 5.29 -12.09 -14.73
C TYR A 6 5.12 -12.76 -16.11
N PRO A 7 4.30 -12.20 -17.04
CA PRO A 7 4.21 -12.75 -18.37
C PRO A 7 5.49 -12.45 -19.15
N SER A 8 5.91 -13.38 -20.00
CA SER A 8 6.99 -13.15 -20.97
C SER A 8 6.52 -12.35 -22.18
N GLU A 9 5.26 -12.51 -22.58
CA GLU A 9 4.65 -11.84 -23.72
C GLU A 9 3.21 -11.43 -23.41
N ILE A 10 2.82 -10.23 -23.84
CA ILE A 10 1.47 -9.70 -23.70
C ILE A 10 0.90 -9.23 -25.03
N ALA A 11 -0.40 -9.42 -25.24
CA ALA A 11 -1.17 -8.78 -26.30
C ALA A 11 -2.06 -7.67 -25.73
N VAL A 12 -2.01 -6.48 -26.29
CA VAL A 12 -2.85 -5.34 -25.88
C VAL A 12 -3.87 -5.08 -26.99
N PHE A 13 -5.14 -5.36 -26.71
CA PHE A 13 -6.24 -5.19 -27.66
C PHE A 13 -6.92 -3.83 -27.51
N GLY A 14 -7.32 -3.25 -28.64
CA GLY A 14 -7.98 -1.95 -28.71
C GLY A 14 -6.99 -0.78 -28.97
N VAL A 15 -5.79 -1.09 -29.41
CA VAL A 15 -4.76 -0.08 -29.71
C VAL A 15 -5.06 0.64 -31.02
N ALA A 16 -4.89 1.96 -31.03
CA ALA A 16 -4.93 2.79 -32.21
C ALA A 16 -3.84 3.87 -32.15
N ASP A 17 -3.31 4.25 -33.31
CA ASP A 17 -2.29 5.28 -33.44
C ASP A 17 -2.91 6.69 -33.48
N ASN A 18 -3.51 7.10 -32.36
CA ASN A 18 -4.03 8.46 -32.19
C ASN A 18 -3.87 8.95 -30.75
N SER A 19 -3.94 10.25 -30.55
CA SER A 19 -3.68 10.90 -29.25
C SER A 19 -4.71 10.56 -28.17
N ARG A 20 -5.91 10.15 -28.55
CA ARG A 20 -7.03 9.88 -27.61
C ARG A 20 -7.18 8.41 -27.25
N ASN A 21 -6.40 7.52 -27.86
CA ASN A 21 -6.49 6.10 -27.58
C ASN A 21 -5.90 5.77 -26.21
N LEU A 22 -6.72 5.23 -25.31
CA LEU A 22 -6.30 4.89 -23.94
C LEU A 22 -5.48 3.59 -23.89
N ALA A 23 -5.73 2.64 -24.78
CA ALA A 23 -5.01 1.34 -24.75
C ALA A 23 -3.50 1.51 -24.99
N LYS A 24 -3.06 2.55 -25.72
CA LYS A 24 -1.63 2.84 -25.90
C LYS A 24 -0.91 3.19 -24.57
N ASN A 25 -1.64 3.72 -23.58
CA ASN A 25 -1.04 4.05 -22.28
C ASN A 25 -0.60 2.78 -21.52
N ILE A 26 -1.26 1.64 -21.75
CA ILE A 26 -0.85 0.33 -21.22
C ILE A 26 0.57 0.00 -21.69
N ILE A 27 0.86 0.26 -22.97
CA ILE A 27 2.18 0.05 -23.55
C ILE A 27 3.17 1.06 -22.97
N SER A 28 2.80 2.35 -22.93
CA SER A 28 3.65 3.42 -22.38
C SER A 28 4.03 3.15 -20.93
N ASN A 29 3.06 2.87 -20.07
CA ASN A 29 3.27 2.61 -18.66
C ASN A 29 4.19 1.39 -18.43
N SER A 30 3.99 0.31 -19.19
CA SER A 30 4.85 -0.89 -19.10
C SER A 30 6.28 -0.60 -19.56
N LEU A 31 6.46 0.18 -20.62
CA LEU A 31 7.79 0.60 -21.06
C LEU A 31 8.47 1.55 -20.06
N GLU A 32 7.72 2.47 -19.44
CA GLU A 32 8.22 3.35 -18.40
C GLU A 32 8.68 2.60 -17.14
N MET A 33 8.07 1.46 -16.84
CA MET A 33 8.46 0.56 -15.73
C MET A 33 9.51 -0.48 -16.12
N ASP A 34 10.11 -0.37 -17.31
CA ASP A 34 11.13 -1.30 -17.79
C ASP A 34 10.65 -2.74 -17.99
N PHE A 35 9.38 -2.95 -18.32
CA PHE A 35 8.89 -4.28 -18.67
C PHE A 35 9.73 -4.90 -19.79
N LYS A 36 10.30 -6.07 -19.53
CA LYS A 36 11.25 -6.72 -20.47
C LYS A 36 10.57 -7.71 -21.41
N GLY A 37 9.31 -8.04 -21.17
CA GLY A 37 8.53 -8.94 -22.02
C GLY A 37 8.18 -8.31 -23.38
N ALA A 38 7.80 -9.16 -24.33
CA ALA A 38 7.30 -8.69 -25.62
C ALA A 38 5.90 -8.12 -25.49
N ILE A 39 5.63 -7.01 -26.19
CA ILE A 39 4.31 -6.36 -26.22
C ILE A 39 3.83 -6.33 -27.67
N HIS A 40 2.66 -6.92 -27.91
CA HIS A 40 2.00 -7.01 -29.22
C HIS A 40 0.75 -6.12 -29.23
N PRO A 41 0.83 -4.90 -29.83
CA PRO A 41 -0.35 -4.04 -29.99
C PRO A 41 -1.31 -4.65 -31.02
N VAL A 42 -2.60 -4.77 -30.67
CA VAL A 42 -3.66 -5.26 -31.57
C VAL A 42 -4.71 -4.17 -31.74
N GLY A 43 -5.03 -3.85 -32.98
CA GLY A 43 -5.99 -2.80 -33.32
C GLY A 43 -6.67 -3.03 -34.66
N ARG A 44 -7.63 -2.18 -35.02
CA ARG A 44 -8.39 -2.29 -36.28
C ARG A 44 -7.67 -1.66 -37.47
N GLU A 45 -6.85 -0.65 -37.23
CA GLU A 45 -6.20 0.13 -38.25
C GLU A 45 -4.68 -0.03 -38.15
N PRO A 46 -3.96 0.00 -39.28
CA PRO A 46 -2.50 -0.03 -39.27
C PRO A 46 -1.93 1.23 -38.62
N GLY A 47 -0.78 1.11 -38.00
CA GLY A 47 -0.08 2.19 -37.33
C GLY A 47 1.03 1.66 -36.44
N SER A 48 1.60 2.53 -35.61
CA SER A 48 2.62 2.12 -34.63
C SER A 48 2.54 2.88 -33.32
N VAL A 49 2.84 2.20 -32.22
CA VAL A 49 2.91 2.79 -30.89
C VAL A 49 4.27 2.46 -30.28
N HIS A 50 5.06 3.48 -29.92
CA HIS A 50 6.44 3.33 -29.43
C HIS A 50 7.31 2.43 -30.31
N GLY A 51 7.20 2.58 -31.64
CA GLY A 51 7.94 1.78 -32.61
C GLY A 51 7.44 0.35 -32.80
N LYS A 52 6.39 -0.07 -32.11
CA LYS A 52 5.75 -1.37 -32.23
C LYS A 52 4.60 -1.27 -33.25
N LYS A 53 4.67 -2.07 -34.35
CA LYS A 53 3.62 -2.11 -35.38
C LYS A 53 2.32 -2.66 -34.79
N ILE A 54 1.18 -2.02 -35.08
CA ILE A 54 -0.15 -2.51 -34.71
C ILE A 54 -0.50 -3.70 -35.63
N ILE A 55 -0.87 -4.81 -34.99
CA ILE A 55 -1.36 -6.03 -35.64
C ILE A 55 -2.84 -5.84 -35.92
N THR A 56 -3.23 -5.83 -37.19
CA THR A 56 -4.63 -5.62 -37.61
C THR A 56 -5.40 -6.93 -37.77
N ASP A 57 -4.69 -8.02 -38.02
CA ASP A 57 -5.26 -9.38 -38.00
C ASP A 57 -4.84 -10.12 -36.72
N PRO A 58 -5.73 -10.30 -35.74
CA PRO A 58 -5.40 -10.99 -34.50
C PRO A 58 -4.94 -12.45 -34.69
N TRP A 59 -5.30 -13.09 -35.82
CA TRP A 59 -4.85 -14.45 -36.14
C TRP A 59 -3.35 -14.52 -36.46
N SER A 60 -2.75 -13.39 -36.83
CA SER A 60 -1.30 -13.28 -37.08
C SER A 60 -0.47 -13.10 -35.79
N LEU A 61 -1.10 -13.02 -34.60
CA LEU A 61 -0.40 -12.99 -33.33
C LEU A 61 0.54 -14.21 -33.17
N PRO A 62 1.74 -14.03 -32.64
CA PRO A 62 2.65 -15.15 -32.37
C PRO A 62 2.05 -16.12 -31.36
N GLN A 63 2.62 -17.33 -31.30
CA GLN A 63 2.32 -18.30 -30.23
C GLN A 63 3.12 -17.91 -28.98
N GLY A 64 2.62 -18.34 -27.81
CA GLY A 64 3.35 -18.13 -26.55
C GLY A 64 2.99 -16.87 -25.77
N ILE A 65 2.02 -16.10 -26.26
CA ILE A 65 1.49 -14.96 -25.49
C ILE A 65 0.80 -15.49 -24.22
N GLU A 66 1.21 -14.96 -23.06
CA GLU A 66 0.73 -15.46 -21.77
C GLU A 66 -0.40 -14.61 -21.16
N LEU A 67 -0.52 -13.33 -21.59
CA LEU A 67 -1.51 -12.40 -21.04
C LEU A 67 -2.11 -11.53 -22.13
N ALA A 68 -3.44 -11.44 -22.19
CA ALA A 68 -4.17 -10.45 -22.97
C ALA A 68 -4.60 -9.28 -22.07
N VAL A 69 -4.40 -8.05 -22.51
CA VAL A 69 -4.97 -6.84 -21.90
C VAL A 69 -5.99 -6.26 -22.86
N ILE A 70 -7.27 -6.26 -22.45
CA ILE A 70 -8.39 -5.99 -23.34
C ILE A 70 -9.05 -4.67 -23.00
N LEU A 71 -9.01 -3.72 -23.92
CA LEU A 71 -9.69 -2.43 -23.85
C LEU A 71 -10.38 -2.14 -25.18
N VAL A 72 -11.41 -2.92 -25.47
CA VAL A 72 -12.30 -2.77 -26.64
C VAL A 72 -13.73 -2.47 -26.15
N PRO A 73 -14.65 -1.94 -26.98
CA PRO A 73 -16.04 -1.79 -26.57
C PRO A 73 -16.67 -3.10 -26.06
N ALA A 74 -17.52 -3.04 -25.04
CA ALA A 74 -18.05 -4.20 -24.30
C ALA A 74 -18.57 -5.33 -25.22
N LYS A 75 -19.32 -4.98 -26.25
CA LYS A 75 -19.88 -5.93 -27.24
C LYS A 75 -18.84 -6.76 -28.00
N PHE A 76 -17.56 -6.39 -28.00
CA PHE A 76 -16.49 -7.11 -28.68
C PHE A 76 -15.59 -7.91 -27.72
N VAL A 77 -15.82 -7.82 -26.39
CA VAL A 77 -14.95 -8.48 -25.42
C VAL A 77 -15.07 -10.01 -25.52
N ALA A 78 -16.27 -10.55 -25.66
CA ALA A 78 -16.48 -12.00 -25.81
C ALA A 78 -15.78 -12.54 -27.07
N GLU A 79 -15.93 -11.86 -28.20
CA GLU A 79 -15.22 -12.20 -29.46
C GLU A 79 -13.69 -12.16 -29.29
N THR A 80 -13.19 -11.12 -28.61
CA THR A 80 -11.75 -11.00 -28.34
C THR A 80 -11.25 -12.15 -27.46
N LEU A 81 -12.01 -12.56 -26.45
CA LEU A 81 -11.68 -13.71 -25.62
C LEU A 81 -11.72 -15.03 -26.41
N GLU A 82 -12.65 -15.17 -27.37
CA GLU A 82 -12.69 -16.33 -28.23
C GLU A 82 -11.41 -16.44 -29.11
N ILE A 83 -10.94 -15.30 -29.63
CA ILE A 83 -9.65 -15.24 -30.36
C ILE A 83 -8.51 -15.63 -29.41
N CYS A 84 -8.48 -15.07 -28.19
CA CYS A 84 -7.48 -15.42 -27.18
C CYS A 84 -7.46 -16.95 -26.92
N GLY A 85 -8.63 -17.55 -26.67
CA GLY A 85 -8.73 -18.98 -26.41
C GLY A 85 -8.22 -19.85 -27.55
N LYS A 86 -8.59 -19.51 -28.80
CA LYS A 86 -8.11 -20.22 -30.01
C LYS A 86 -6.60 -20.02 -30.24
N LYS A 87 -6.02 -18.91 -29.77
CA LYS A 87 -4.58 -18.63 -29.83
C LYS A 87 -3.80 -19.20 -28.63
N GLY A 88 -4.46 -19.84 -27.68
CA GLY A 88 -3.82 -20.41 -26.49
C GLY A 88 -3.47 -19.37 -25.40
N ILE A 89 -4.12 -18.20 -25.41
CA ILE A 89 -3.94 -17.16 -24.39
C ILE A 89 -5.01 -17.38 -23.30
N PHE A 90 -4.60 -17.89 -22.14
CA PHE A 90 -5.51 -18.32 -21.07
C PHE A 90 -5.62 -17.37 -19.89
N HIS A 91 -4.98 -16.19 -19.95
CA HIS A 91 -5.09 -15.16 -18.94
C HIS A 91 -5.43 -13.83 -19.58
N ALA A 92 -6.40 -13.11 -18.99
CA ALA A 92 -6.82 -11.81 -19.51
C ALA A 92 -7.03 -10.78 -18.41
N VAL A 93 -6.68 -9.52 -18.67
CA VAL A 93 -7.12 -8.35 -17.92
C VAL A 93 -8.13 -7.61 -18.78
N ILE A 94 -9.39 -7.58 -18.34
CA ILE A 94 -10.47 -6.91 -19.05
C ILE A 94 -10.70 -5.54 -18.43
N SER A 95 -10.10 -4.53 -19.04
CA SER A 95 -10.22 -3.15 -18.53
C SER A 95 -11.50 -2.45 -19.00
N THR A 96 -12.17 -3.02 -19.98
CA THR A 96 -13.43 -2.50 -20.53
C THR A 96 -14.51 -2.39 -19.47
N GLY A 97 -15.13 -1.20 -19.37
CA GLY A 97 -16.39 -0.97 -18.67
C GLY A 97 -17.59 -0.96 -19.63
N GLY A 98 -18.77 -0.67 -19.11
CA GLY A 98 -20.01 -0.62 -19.89
C GLY A 98 -20.81 -1.90 -19.85
N PHE A 99 -20.61 -2.71 -18.83
CA PHE A 99 -21.38 -3.92 -18.54
C PHE A 99 -22.56 -3.61 -17.60
N LYS A 100 -22.80 -4.44 -16.61
CA LYS A 100 -23.94 -4.33 -15.68
C LYS A 100 -23.98 -2.98 -14.93
N GLU A 101 -22.84 -2.35 -14.70
CA GLU A 101 -22.76 -1.03 -14.06
C GLU A 101 -23.46 0.10 -14.85
N PHE A 102 -23.76 -0.11 -16.14
CA PHE A 102 -24.46 0.87 -17.00
C PHE A 102 -25.86 0.43 -17.42
N LYS A 103 -26.25 -0.82 -17.18
CA LYS A 103 -27.50 -1.38 -17.69
C LYS A 103 -28.20 -2.19 -16.59
N ASP A 104 -29.18 -1.60 -15.94
CA ASP A 104 -29.90 -2.17 -14.79
C ASP A 104 -30.54 -3.56 -15.03
N GLN A 105 -30.68 -4.04 -16.26
CA GLN A 105 -31.42 -5.28 -16.56
C GLN A 105 -30.82 -6.19 -17.64
N ASP A 106 -29.83 -5.76 -18.44
CA ASP A 106 -29.24 -6.55 -19.49
C ASP A 106 -27.79 -6.94 -19.15
N ASN A 107 -27.59 -8.21 -18.75
CA ASN A 107 -26.29 -8.77 -18.42
C ASN A 107 -25.79 -9.78 -19.47
N ARG A 108 -26.34 -9.75 -20.69
CA ARG A 108 -25.97 -10.71 -21.77
C ARG A 108 -24.49 -10.63 -22.10
N GLU A 109 -23.93 -9.43 -22.22
CA GLU A 109 -22.50 -9.27 -22.52
C GLU A 109 -21.60 -9.89 -21.43
N GLU A 110 -21.99 -9.80 -20.14
CA GLU A 110 -21.28 -10.48 -19.05
C GLU A 110 -21.41 -12.00 -19.13
N GLN A 111 -22.61 -12.51 -19.43
CA GLN A 111 -22.86 -13.93 -19.60
C GLN A 111 -22.05 -14.50 -20.77
N ASP A 112 -21.98 -13.78 -21.89
CA ASP A 112 -21.19 -14.17 -23.06
C ASP A 112 -19.69 -14.23 -22.71
N VAL A 113 -19.16 -13.22 -22.01
CA VAL A 113 -17.78 -13.18 -21.52
C VAL A 113 -17.47 -14.39 -20.65
N VAL A 114 -18.31 -14.66 -19.64
CA VAL A 114 -18.15 -15.80 -18.73
C VAL A 114 -18.26 -17.14 -19.47
N SER A 115 -19.22 -17.25 -20.42
CA SER A 115 -19.40 -18.46 -21.22
C SER A 115 -18.19 -18.78 -22.08
N VAL A 116 -17.65 -17.78 -22.79
CA VAL A 116 -16.46 -17.94 -23.62
C VAL A 116 -15.24 -18.26 -22.75
N ALA A 117 -15.05 -17.52 -21.65
CA ALA A 117 -13.94 -17.78 -20.73
C ALA A 117 -13.96 -19.22 -20.21
N LYS A 118 -15.13 -19.72 -19.78
CA LYS A 118 -15.29 -21.12 -19.34
C LYS A 118 -15.00 -22.11 -20.46
N ARG A 119 -15.47 -21.86 -21.69
CA ARG A 119 -15.29 -22.76 -22.85
C ARG A 119 -13.79 -22.98 -23.14
N TYR A 120 -12.98 -21.95 -23.02
CA TYR A 120 -11.56 -22.02 -23.34
C TYR A 120 -10.66 -22.15 -22.09
N GLY A 121 -11.21 -22.17 -20.88
CA GLY A 121 -10.42 -22.20 -19.64
C GLY A 121 -9.64 -20.91 -19.37
N ILE A 122 -10.13 -19.77 -19.87
CA ILE A 122 -9.50 -18.47 -19.65
C ILE A 122 -9.87 -17.97 -18.24
N ARG A 123 -8.85 -17.57 -17.47
CA ARG A 123 -9.04 -16.84 -16.21
C ARG A 123 -8.85 -15.35 -16.46
N PHE A 124 -9.64 -14.50 -15.80
CA PHE A 124 -9.54 -13.06 -16.05
C PHE A 124 -9.77 -12.19 -14.81
N ILE A 125 -9.18 -11.00 -14.85
CA ILE A 125 -9.37 -9.88 -13.89
C ILE A 125 -10.34 -8.89 -14.50
N GLY A 126 -11.27 -8.39 -13.72
CA GLY A 126 -12.29 -7.42 -14.16
C GLY A 126 -13.64 -8.08 -14.45
N PRO A 127 -14.42 -7.58 -15.41
CA PRO A 127 -14.20 -6.36 -16.22
C PRO A 127 -14.22 -5.07 -15.38
N ASN A 128 -14.19 -3.91 -16.06
CA ASN A 128 -14.24 -2.60 -15.42
C ASN A 128 -13.14 -2.40 -14.36
N CYS A 129 -11.91 -2.72 -14.73
CA CYS A 129 -10.73 -2.56 -13.88
C CYS A 129 -9.65 -1.73 -14.59
N ILE A 130 -8.71 -1.15 -13.84
CA ILE A 130 -7.55 -0.51 -14.47
C ILE A 130 -6.37 -1.48 -14.68
N GLY A 131 -6.50 -2.72 -14.23
CA GLY A 131 -5.51 -3.76 -14.44
C GLY A 131 -4.56 -3.99 -13.28
N VAL A 132 -3.32 -4.36 -13.59
CA VAL A 132 -2.30 -4.74 -12.61
C VAL A 132 -1.02 -3.95 -12.79
N ILE A 133 -0.31 -3.75 -11.68
CA ILE A 133 1.05 -3.21 -11.64
C ILE A 133 1.91 -4.23 -10.88
N CYS A 134 3.03 -4.63 -11.46
CA CYS A 134 4.01 -5.51 -10.81
C CYS A 134 5.40 -4.88 -10.93
N THR A 135 5.94 -4.37 -9.84
CA THR A 135 7.24 -3.70 -9.84
C THR A 135 8.40 -4.66 -10.06
N GLY A 136 8.19 -5.96 -9.78
CA GLY A 136 9.19 -7.01 -9.99
C GLY A 136 9.43 -7.33 -11.46
N SER A 137 8.40 -7.27 -12.31
CA SER A 137 8.51 -7.52 -13.76
C SER A 137 8.53 -6.26 -14.62
N GLY A 138 8.13 -5.12 -14.05
CA GLY A 138 7.89 -3.88 -14.78
C GLY A 138 6.54 -3.84 -15.50
N LEU A 139 5.67 -4.83 -15.34
CA LEU A 139 4.34 -4.83 -15.96
C LEU A 139 3.45 -3.77 -15.32
N CYS A 140 2.87 -2.90 -16.16
CA CYS A 140 1.97 -1.85 -15.74
C CYS A 140 0.83 -1.71 -16.77
N THR A 141 -0.32 -2.32 -16.47
CA THR A 141 -1.44 -2.41 -17.41
C THR A 141 -2.55 -1.36 -17.26
N PRO A 142 -2.54 -0.42 -16.30
CA PRO A 142 -3.48 0.69 -16.30
C PRO A 142 -3.51 1.44 -17.62
N PHE A 143 -4.73 1.79 -18.08
CA PHE A 143 -4.93 2.56 -19.31
C PHE A 143 -4.86 4.07 -19.09
N ASN A 144 -4.79 4.55 -17.85
CA ASN A 144 -4.53 5.95 -17.52
C ASN A 144 -3.02 6.21 -17.59
N PRO A 145 -2.58 7.42 -17.96
CA PRO A 145 -1.17 7.81 -17.81
C PRO A 145 -0.78 7.78 -16.33
N MET A 146 0.08 6.84 -15.94
CA MET A 146 0.41 6.63 -14.52
C MET A 146 1.69 7.37 -14.08
N GLY A 147 2.54 7.82 -15.03
CA GLY A 147 3.90 8.27 -14.69
C GLY A 147 4.63 7.16 -13.94
N ALA A 148 4.69 5.99 -14.54
CA ALA A 148 4.95 4.72 -13.87
C ALA A 148 6.36 4.62 -13.25
N LYS A 149 7.30 5.47 -13.65
CA LYS A 149 8.66 5.59 -13.04
C LYS A 149 8.64 5.96 -11.56
N ARG A 150 7.53 6.53 -11.06
CA ARG A 150 7.37 6.86 -9.62
C ARG A 150 7.16 5.64 -8.73
N PHE A 151 6.66 4.54 -9.30
CA PHE A 151 6.38 3.34 -8.52
C PHE A 151 7.67 2.62 -8.18
N LYS A 152 7.99 2.58 -6.90
CA LYS A 152 9.20 1.94 -6.40
C LYS A 152 8.92 0.49 -6.03
N LYS A 153 9.90 -0.37 -6.26
CA LYS A 153 9.86 -1.74 -5.76
C LYS A 153 9.85 -1.71 -4.22
N GLY A 154 8.97 -2.52 -3.64
CA GLY A 154 8.83 -2.72 -2.20
C GLY A 154 8.00 -3.96 -1.93
N SER A 155 7.50 -4.10 -0.71
CA SER A 155 6.88 -5.34 -0.24
C SER A 155 5.37 -5.23 0.02
N VAL A 156 4.72 -4.13 -0.38
CA VAL A 156 3.27 -3.98 -0.22
C VAL A 156 2.54 -4.60 -1.41
N GLY A 157 1.68 -5.59 -1.14
CA GLY A 157 0.67 -6.08 -2.07
C GLY A 157 -0.64 -5.30 -1.85
N LEU A 158 -1.20 -4.71 -2.91
CA LEU A 158 -2.42 -3.91 -2.84
C LEU A 158 -3.51 -4.52 -3.72
N ILE A 159 -4.66 -4.84 -3.14
CA ILE A 159 -5.88 -5.32 -3.82
C ILE A 159 -6.95 -4.24 -3.70
N VAL A 160 -7.43 -3.71 -4.81
CA VAL A 160 -8.39 -2.59 -4.82
C VAL A 160 -9.55 -2.91 -5.74
N GLN A 161 -10.77 -2.84 -5.24
CA GLN A 161 -11.95 -3.13 -6.03
C GLN A 161 -12.27 -2.02 -7.04
N SER A 162 -12.08 -0.76 -6.67
CA SER A 162 -12.38 0.43 -7.52
C SER A 162 -11.16 0.86 -8.35
N GLY A 163 -11.35 1.09 -9.65
CA GLY A 163 -10.29 1.60 -10.55
C GLY A 163 -9.79 3.00 -10.15
N GLY A 164 -10.69 3.91 -9.81
CA GLY A 164 -10.33 5.26 -9.35
C GLY A 164 -9.54 5.23 -8.05
N VAL A 165 -9.99 4.44 -7.06
CA VAL A 165 -9.28 4.25 -5.79
C VAL A 165 -7.94 3.56 -6.00
N THR A 166 -7.81 2.65 -6.97
CA THR A 166 -6.51 2.04 -7.31
C THR A 166 -5.49 3.10 -7.73
N THR A 167 -5.88 4.01 -8.63
CA THR A 167 -5.01 5.10 -9.09
C THR A 167 -4.62 6.02 -7.94
N GLN A 168 -5.59 6.43 -7.12
CA GLN A 168 -5.33 7.31 -5.97
C GLN A 168 -4.45 6.63 -4.92
N SER A 169 -4.69 5.37 -4.63
CA SER A 169 -3.85 4.61 -3.69
C SER A 169 -2.42 4.48 -4.20
N ALA A 170 -2.23 4.15 -5.49
CA ALA A 170 -0.90 4.03 -6.07
C ALA A 170 -0.11 5.35 -5.95
N TYR A 171 -0.76 6.49 -6.19
CA TYR A 171 -0.13 7.80 -6.04
C TYR A 171 0.16 8.13 -4.58
N HIS A 172 -0.82 7.95 -3.68
CA HIS A 172 -0.67 8.29 -2.27
C HIS A 172 0.46 7.48 -1.59
N PHE A 173 0.51 6.18 -1.83
CA PHE A 173 1.61 5.34 -1.33
C PHE A 173 2.97 5.75 -1.93
N SER A 174 3.00 6.13 -3.22
CA SER A 174 4.24 6.57 -3.88
C SER A 174 4.74 7.91 -3.33
N GLU A 175 3.85 8.85 -3.01
CA GLU A 175 4.20 10.12 -2.35
C GLU A 175 4.75 9.90 -0.93
N GLU A 176 4.25 8.88 -0.25
CA GLU A 176 4.77 8.47 1.05
C GLU A 176 6.02 7.56 0.95
N HIS A 177 6.55 7.37 -0.26
CA HIS A 177 7.70 6.51 -0.56
C HIS A 177 7.55 5.06 -0.09
N VAL A 178 6.31 4.57 0.04
CA VAL A 178 6.01 3.17 0.31
C VAL A 178 6.00 2.39 -1.00
N GLY A 179 6.93 1.47 -1.15
CA GLY A 179 7.08 0.66 -2.36
C GLY A 179 6.10 -0.51 -2.42
N PHE A 180 5.78 -0.92 -3.65
CA PHE A 180 4.89 -2.04 -3.93
C PHE A 180 5.64 -3.27 -4.40
N SER A 181 5.07 -4.43 -4.11
CA SER A 181 5.33 -5.66 -4.86
C SER A 181 4.37 -5.73 -6.05
N LYS A 182 3.07 -5.63 -5.75
CA LYS A 182 1.99 -5.73 -6.73
C LYS A 182 0.81 -4.84 -6.38
N ILE A 183 0.13 -4.30 -7.39
CA ILE A 183 -1.16 -3.61 -7.26
C ILE A 183 -2.14 -4.31 -8.19
N ILE A 184 -3.33 -4.63 -7.70
CA ILE A 184 -4.36 -5.35 -8.42
C ILE A 184 -5.66 -4.54 -8.35
N SER A 185 -6.16 -4.10 -9.50
CA SER A 185 -7.51 -3.54 -9.62
C SER A 185 -8.48 -4.65 -9.95
N ALA A 186 -9.33 -5.04 -9.00
CA ALA A 186 -10.19 -6.21 -9.15
C ALA A 186 -11.41 -5.99 -10.06
N GLY A 187 -11.91 -4.73 -10.16
CA GLY A 187 -13.09 -4.39 -10.97
C GLY A 187 -14.36 -5.10 -10.51
N ASN A 188 -15.19 -5.55 -11.46
CA ASN A 188 -16.48 -6.20 -11.19
C ASN A 188 -16.37 -7.64 -10.64
N LYS A 189 -15.19 -8.24 -10.62
CA LYS A 189 -14.91 -9.56 -10.04
C LYS A 189 -15.77 -10.71 -10.63
N LEU A 190 -15.96 -10.73 -11.95
CA LEU A 190 -16.79 -11.76 -12.60
C LEU A 190 -16.13 -13.15 -12.64
N ASP A 191 -14.80 -13.24 -12.58
CA ASP A 191 -14.06 -14.51 -12.46
C ASP A 191 -13.14 -14.47 -11.23
N LEU A 192 -12.00 -13.77 -11.32
CA LEU A 192 -11.07 -13.64 -10.21
C LEU A 192 -11.52 -12.53 -9.25
N ASN A 193 -11.53 -12.83 -7.97
CA ASN A 193 -11.96 -11.91 -6.92
C ASN A 193 -10.89 -11.70 -5.84
N GLU A 194 -11.22 -10.94 -4.80
CA GLU A 194 -10.30 -10.61 -3.72
C GLU A 194 -9.74 -11.84 -2.99
N ILE A 195 -10.48 -12.95 -2.98
CA ILE A 195 -10.04 -14.19 -2.33
C ILE A 195 -8.91 -14.86 -3.11
N ASP A 196 -9.03 -14.89 -4.45
CA ASP A 196 -8.01 -15.45 -5.33
C ASP A 196 -6.70 -14.64 -5.24
N PHE A 197 -6.82 -13.31 -5.24
CA PHE A 197 -5.67 -12.42 -5.12
C PHE A 197 -5.02 -12.51 -3.74
N LEU A 198 -5.81 -12.55 -2.67
CA LEU A 198 -5.33 -12.72 -1.30
C LEU A 198 -4.56 -14.04 -1.17
N ARG A 199 -5.15 -15.15 -1.64
CA ARG A 199 -4.50 -16.47 -1.63
C ARG A 199 -3.16 -16.46 -2.36
N TYR A 200 -3.08 -15.75 -3.49
CA TYR A 200 -1.82 -15.61 -4.22
C TYR A 200 -0.79 -14.77 -3.42
N LEU A 201 -1.17 -13.60 -2.91
CA LEU A 201 -0.25 -12.69 -2.22
C LEU A 201 0.25 -13.23 -0.88
N ILE A 202 -0.52 -14.05 -0.18
CA ILE A 202 -0.09 -14.75 1.04
C ILE A 202 1.17 -15.60 0.77
N HIS A 203 1.25 -16.22 -0.41
CA HIS A 203 2.36 -17.09 -0.81
C HIS A 203 3.39 -16.43 -1.71
N ASP A 204 3.25 -15.13 -2.00
CA ASP A 204 4.15 -14.38 -2.85
C ASP A 204 5.37 -13.87 -2.07
N ASP A 205 6.57 -14.32 -2.42
CA ASP A 205 7.80 -13.99 -1.71
C ASP A 205 8.18 -12.50 -1.77
N ASP A 206 7.74 -11.78 -2.81
CA ASP A 206 7.97 -10.33 -2.92
C ASP A 206 7.03 -9.50 -2.02
N THR A 207 5.99 -10.11 -1.44
CA THR A 207 4.98 -9.42 -0.63
C THR A 207 5.15 -9.73 0.85
N GLU A 208 5.33 -8.72 1.70
CA GLU A 208 5.44 -8.87 3.16
C GLU A 208 4.16 -8.43 3.90
N GLN A 209 3.36 -7.56 3.32
CA GLN A 209 2.10 -7.08 3.88
C GLN A 209 1.07 -6.87 2.76
N ILE A 210 -0.21 -7.10 3.06
CA ILE A 210 -1.29 -7.07 2.08
C ILE A 210 -2.32 -6.02 2.51
N HIS A 211 -2.60 -5.07 1.64
CA HIS A 211 -3.58 -4.03 1.85
C HIS A 211 -4.75 -4.19 0.88
N MET A 212 -5.98 -4.08 1.38
CA MET A 212 -7.17 -4.28 0.57
C MET A 212 -8.14 -3.11 0.72
N TYR A 213 -8.62 -2.58 -0.41
CA TYR A 213 -9.80 -1.72 -0.45
C TYR A 213 -10.96 -2.50 -1.06
N LEU A 214 -12.03 -2.70 -0.30
CA LEU A 214 -13.16 -3.53 -0.69
C LEU A 214 -14.50 -2.78 -0.52
N GLU A 215 -15.34 -2.82 -1.55
CA GLU A 215 -16.72 -2.34 -1.53
C GLU A 215 -17.70 -3.46 -1.17
N SER A 216 -17.37 -4.69 -1.58
CA SER A 216 -18.08 -5.93 -1.24
C SER A 216 -17.08 -7.05 -0.93
N ILE A 217 -17.53 -8.06 -0.21
CA ILE A 217 -16.78 -9.28 0.09
C ILE A 217 -17.60 -10.44 -0.46
N GLU A 218 -17.01 -11.23 -1.37
CA GLU A 218 -17.69 -12.34 -2.04
C GLU A 218 -17.87 -13.55 -1.10
N ASP A 219 -16.81 -13.93 -0.40
CA ASP A 219 -16.83 -15.00 0.59
C ASP A 219 -16.13 -14.58 1.88
N GLY A 220 -16.91 -14.08 2.86
CA GLY A 220 -16.39 -13.64 4.15
C GLY A 220 -15.81 -14.78 4.99
N ARG A 221 -16.29 -16.02 4.82
CA ARG A 221 -15.77 -17.20 5.55
C ARG A 221 -14.37 -17.57 5.03
N GLU A 222 -14.22 -17.66 3.72
CA GLU A 222 -12.93 -17.97 3.12
C GLU A 222 -11.93 -16.82 3.35
N LEU A 223 -12.37 -15.56 3.27
CA LEU A 223 -11.54 -14.39 3.62
C LEU A 223 -10.97 -14.53 5.05
N THR A 224 -11.83 -14.73 6.04
CA THR A 224 -11.41 -14.83 7.43
C THR A 224 -10.51 -16.05 7.69
N LYS A 225 -10.76 -17.15 7.00
CA LYS A 225 -9.92 -18.36 7.05
C LYS A 225 -8.50 -18.07 6.50
N LEU A 226 -8.40 -17.45 5.32
CA LEU A 226 -7.11 -17.07 4.71
C LEU A 226 -6.34 -16.09 5.59
N VAL A 227 -7.03 -15.10 6.17
CA VAL A 227 -6.41 -14.15 7.11
C VAL A 227 -5.76 -14.88 8.29
N ARG A 228 -6.49 -15.79 8.94
CA ARG A 228 -5.95 -16.58 10.07
C ARG A 228 -4.78 -17.49 9.71
N GLN A 229 -4.69 -17.92 8.46
CA GLN A 229 -3.60 -18.75 7.95
C GLN A 229 -2.39 -17.91 7.51
N SER A 230 -2.58 -16.62 7.32
CA SER A 230 -1.52 -15.72 6.84
C SER A 230 -0.55 -15.37 7.95
N LYS A 231 0.74 -15.49 7.65
CA LYS A 231 1.82 -14.92 8.49
C LYS A 231 2.10 -13.45 8.14
N LYS A 232 1.50 -12.94 7.06
CA LYS A 232 1.67 -11.56 6.61
C LYS A 232 0.53 -10.70 7.16
N PRO A 233 0.80 -9.48 7.62
CA PRO A 233 -0.25 -8.56 8.05
C PRO A 233 -1.22 -8.25 6.91
N ILE A 234 -2.51 -8.24 7.24
CA ILE A 234 -3.57 -7.91 6.29
C ILE A 234 -4.32 -6.68 6.82
N VAL A 235 -4.33 -5.63 6.01
CA VAL A 235 -4.99 -4.34 6.30
C VAL A 235 -6.18 -4.21 5.38
N ILE A 236 -7.37 -3.93 5.92
CA ILE A 236 -8.58 -3.76 5.12
C ILE A 236 -9.23 -2.40 5.37
N PHE A 237 -9.40 -1.65 4.29
CA PHE A 237 -10.31 -0.53 4.22
C PHE A 237 -11.60 -0.99 3.53
N LYS A 238 -12.65 -1.24 4.32
CA LYS A 238 -13.98 -1.61 3.83
C LYS A 238 -14.84 -0.37 3.68
N SER A 239 -15.21 -0.04 2.47
CA SER A 239 -16.18 1.01 2.15
C SER A 239 -17.62 0.44 2.03
N ASN A 240 -18.58 1.24 1.63
CA ASN A 240 -19.99 0.86 1.52
C ASN A 240 -20.59 0.39 2.87
N VAL A 241 -20.31 1.17 3.92
CA VAL A 241 -20.70 0.85 5.31
C VAL A 241 -21.88 1.71 5.80
N SER A 242 -22.27 2.74 5.07
CA SER A 242 -23.39 3.62 5.44
C SER A 242 -24.57 3.46 4.49
N LYS A 243 -25.78 3.80 4.96
CA LYS A 243 -27.00 3.81 4.13
C LYS A 243 -26.86 4.70 2.88
N THR A 244 -26.15 5.81 3.00
CA THR A 244 -25.90 6.73 1.87
C THR A 244 -24.95 6.09 0.87
N ALA A 245 -23.82 5.50 1.35
CA ALA A 245 -22.87 4.82 0.50
C ALA A 245 -23.52 3.62 -0.22
N SER A 246 -24.38 2.86 0.46
CA SER A 246 -25.07 1.70 -0.12
C SER A 246 -25.97 2.05 -1.31
N LYS A 247 -26.63 3.21 -1.27
CA LYS A 247 -27.44 3.69 -2.41
C LYS A 247 -26.56 4.01 -3.62
N ILE A 248 -25.40 4.63 -3.39
CA ILE A 248 -24.46 4.99 -4.44
C ILE A 248 -23.79 3.72 -5.00
N ALA A 249 -23.32 2.81 -4.12
CA ALA A 249 -22.68 1.58 -4.53
C ALA A 249 -23.61 0.67 -5.34
N TYR A 250 -24.90 0.59 -4.97
CA TYR A 250 -25.89 -0.18 -5.73
C TYR A 250 -26.02 0.35 -7.17
N SER A 251 -26.08 1.68 -7.35
CA SER A 251 -26.16 2.27 -8.69
C SER A 251 -24.84 2.25 -9.47
N HIS A 252 -23.70 2.08 -8.80
CA HIS A 252 -22.37 2.14 -9.44
C HIS A 252 -21.78 0.76 -9.75
N THR A 253 -21.98 -0.23 -8.88
CA THR A 253 -21.35 -1.56 -8.97
C THR A 253 -22.33 -2.71 -8.77
N ALA A 254 -23.63 -2.41 -8.54
CA ALA A 254 -24.65 -3.35 -8.09
C ALA A 254 -24.25 -4.15 -6.81
N ALA A 255 -23.28 -3.66 -6.05
CA ALA A 255 -22.82 -4.29 -4.83
C ALA A 255 -23.86 -4.16 -3.72
N LEU A 256 -24.27 -5.27 -3.12
CA LEU A 256 -25.12 -5.29 -1.94
C LEU A 256 -24.32 -4.84 -0.71
N ALA A 257 -24.95 -4.02 0.14
CA ALA A 257 -24.37 -3.64 1.42
C ALA A 257 -24.39 -4.83 2.38
N ASN A 258 -23.28 -5.10 3.01
CA ASN A 258 -23.20 -6.00 4.14
C ASN A 258 -23.50 -5.23 5.44
N ASP A 259 -24.02 -5.90 6.46
CA ASP A 259 -24.09 -5.31 7.81
C ASP A 259 -22.66 -5.09 8.32
N ASP A 260 -22.27 -3.80 8.48
CA ASP A 260 -20.89 -3.44 8.83
C ASP A 260 -20.50 -3.90 10.24
N GLN A 261 -21.44 -4.04 11.16
CA GLN A 261 -21.15 -4.53 12.50
C GLN A 261 -20.73 -6.01 12.48
N ILE A 262 -21.41 -6.81 11.64
CA ILE A 262 -21.05 -8.20 11.43
C ILE A 262 -19.70 -8.33 10.74
N VAL A 263 -19.47 -7.53 9.69
CA VAL A 263 -18.19 -7.51 8.98
C VAL A 263 -17.05 -7.09 9.90
N ASP A 264 -17.22 -6.02 10.69
CA ASP A 264 -16.22 -5.55 11.63
C ASP A 264 -15.86 -6.62 12.68
N GLY A 265 -16.87 -7.24 13.28
CA GLY A 265 -16.66 -8.33 14.24
C GLY A 265 -15.89 -9.51 13.65
N ALA A 266 -16.25 -9.95 12.44
CA ALA A 266 -15.58 -11.05 11.76
C ALA A 266 -14.13 -10.74 11.39
N LEU A 267 -13.86 -9.53 10.87
CA LEU A 267 -12.52 -9.09 10.50
C LEU A 267 -11.60 -8.95 11.71
N ARG A 268 -12.10 -8.38 12.82
CA ARG A 268 -11.34 -8.28 14.08
C ARG A 268 -11.00 -9.67 14.64
N GLN A 269 -11.97 -10.57 14.68
CA GLN A 269 -11.75 -11.95 15.15
C GLN A 269 -10.77 -12.73 14.26
N ALA A 270 -10.60 -12.33 13.01
CA ALA A 270 -9.63 -12.92 12.10
C ALA A 270 -8.22 -12.31 12.24
N GLY A 271 -8.04 -11.20 12.98
CA GLY A 271 -6.76 -10.51 13.13
C GLY A 271 -6.49 -9.47 12.03
N VAL A 272 -7.51 -9.02 11.31
CA VAL A 272 -7.37 -7.95 10.32
C VAL A 272 -7.11 -6.60 11.00
N VAL A 273 -6.15 -5.84 10.48
CA VAL A 273 -6.01 -4.41 10.79
C VAL A 273 -7.01 -3.62 9.96
N ARG A 274 -8.13 -3.23 10.58
CA ARG A 274 -9.14 -2.43 9.90
C ARG A 274 -8.81 -0.95 9.94
N VAL A 275 -8.83 -0.28 8.77
CA VAL A 275 -8.61 1.15 8.62
C VAL A 275 -9.84 1.83 7.99
N GLN A 276 -9.94 3.16 8.13
CA GLN A 276 -11.15 3.92 7.76
C GLN A 276 -10.96 4.81 6.53
N ASP A 277 -9.73 5.00 6.07
CA ASP A 277 -9.40 5.80 4.90
C ASP A 277 -8.04 5.39 4.29
N LEU A 278 -7.72 5.97 3.13
CA LEU A 278 -6.47 5.69 2.41
C LEU A 278 -5.23 6.20 3.15
N HIS A 279 -5.35 7.30 3.88
CA HIS A 279 -4.24 7.83 4.67
C HIS A 279 -3.86 6.84 5.79
N TYR A 280 -4.86 6.29 6.49
CA TYR A 280 -4.61 5.24 7.48
C TYR A 280 -4.01 3.96 6.88
N MET A 281 -4.31 3.64 5.61
CA MET A 281 -3.65 2.51 4.94
C MET A 281 -2.14 2.74 4.79
N THR A 282 -1.71 3.96 4.42
CA THR A 282 -0.28 4.27 4.32
C THR A 282 0.41 4.36 5.69
N VAL A 283 -0.28 4.87 6.70
CA VAL A 283 0.21 4.84 8.10
C VAL A 283 0.43 3.40 8.57
N ALA A 284 -0.53 2.51 8.29
CA ALA A 284 -0.38 1.09 8.60
C ALA A 284 0.80 0.47 7.83
N ALA A 285 0.96 0.80 6.55
CA ALA A 285 2.05 0.29 5.73
C ALA A 285 3.44 0.71 6.24
N LYS A 286 3.56 1.90 6.80
CA LYS A 286 4.77 2.38 7.47
C LYS A 286 4.99 1.66 8.80
N ALA A 287 3.96 1.59 9.64
CA ALA A 287 4.05 0.99 10.96
C ALA A 287 4.39 -0.50 10.93
N LEU A 288 3.84 -1.24 9.98
CA LEU A 288 4.08 -2.67 9.80
C LEU A 288 5.49 -3.02 9.27
N GLN A 289 6.32 -2.02 8.93
CA GLN A 289 7.75 -2.20 8.67
C GLN A 289 8.60 -2.16 9.95
N LEU A 290 8.01 -1.75 11.09
CA LEU A 290 8.68 -1.68 12.38
C LEU A 290 8.65 -3.04 13.09
N PRO A 291 9.57 -3.29 14.04
CA PRO A 291 9.50 -4.47 14.90
C PRO A 291 8.17 -4.59 15.67
N PRO A 292 7.83 -5.77 16.17
CA PRO A 292 6.62 -6.01 16.93
C PRO A 292 6.42 -5.06 18.11
N LEU A 293 5.20 -4.56 18.28
CA LEU A 293 4.77 -3.84 19.49
C LEU A 293 3.68 -4.65 20.20
N LYS A 294 4.01 -5.25 21.33
CA LYS A 294 3.07 -6.12 22.07
C LYS A 294 2.47 -5.45 23.28
N GLY A 295 3.15 -4.44 23.84
CA GLY A 295 2.74 -3.72 25.02
C GLY A 295 2.19 -2.32 24.74
N ASP A 296 1.91 -1.59 25.81
CA ASP A 296 1.30 -0.25 25.78
C ASP A 296 2.18 0.85 26.42
N ARG A 297 3.44 0.55 26.76
CA ARG A 297 4.34 1.44 27.50
C ARG A 297 5.33 2.09 26.54
N LEU A 298 5.26 3.40 26.39
CA LEU A 298 6.10 4.15 25.45
C LEU A 298 7.02 5.12 26.19
N ALA A 299 8.27 5.21 25.72
CA ALA A 299 9.10 6.36 25.96
C ALA A 299 8.86 7.38 24.85
N VAL A 300 8.58 8.61 25.19
CA VAL A 300 8.26 9.69 24.26
C VAL A 300 9.33 10.75 24.36
N ILE A 301 9.96 11.06 23.22
CA ILE A 301 11.04 12.05 23.13
C ILE A 301 10.63 13.11 22.10
N SER A 302 10.60 14.35 22.52
CA SER A 302 10.34 15.49 21.62
C SER A 302 11.37 16.61 21.84
N LEU A 303 11.76 17.28 20.77
CA LEU A 303 12.62 18.48 20.84
C LEU A 303 11.78 19.76 21.02
N SER A 304 10.55 19.67 21.49
CA SER A 304 9.68 20.81 21.77
C SER A 304 8.69 20.46 22.86
N GLY A 305 8.57 21.30 23.89
CA GLY A 305 7.65 21.11 25.00
C GLY A 305 6.19 21.02 24.58
N GLY A 306 5.77 21.86 23.63
CA GLY A 306 4.41 21.80 23.10
C GLY A 306 4.10 20.46 22.43
N PHE A 307 5.05 19.89 21.70
CA PHE A 307 4.87 18.55 21.12
C PHE A 307 4.93 17.42 22.16
N SER A 308 5.67 17.58 23.25
CA SER A 308 5.62 16.61 24.37
C SER A 308 4.21 16.52 24.95
N VAL A 309 3.52 17.66 25.10
CA VAL A 309 2.12 17.69 25.56
C VAL A 309 1.18 17.02 24.55
N ILE A 310 1.28 17.41 23.26
CA ILE A 310 0.46 16.82 22.17
C ILE A 310 0.66 15.30 22.09
N LEU A 311 1.89 14.83 22.24
CA LEU A 311 2.22 13.41 22.21
C LEU A 311 1.69 12.68 23.45
N GLY A 312 1.72 13.31 24.63
CA GLY A 312 1.07 12.78 25.83
C GLY A 312 -0.41 12.54 25.63
N ASP A 313 -1.13 13.55 25.13
CA ASP A 313 -2.56 13.44 24.78
C ASP A 313 -2.82 12.36 23.72
N ALA A 314 -1.94 12.25 22.72
CA ALA A 314 -2.07 11.22 21.68
C ALA A 314 -1.84 9.82 22.27
N CYS A 315 -0.85 9.63 23.13
CA CYS A 315 -0.59 8.35 23.80
C CYS A 315 -1.82 7.91 24.59
N GLU A 316 -2.40 8.76 25.42
CA GLU A 316 -3.61 8.45 26.19
C GLU A 316 -4.79 8.12 25.27
N ARG A 317 -5.04 8.95 24.25
CA ARG A 317 -6.11 8.76 23.25
C ARG A 317 -6.03 7.40 22.55
N TYR A 318 -4.81 6.94 22.24
CA TYR A 318 -4.58 5.67 21.56
C TYR A 318 -4.29 4.50 22.50
N GLY A 319 -4.49 4.70 23.84
CA GLY A 319 -4.39 3.66 24.85
C GLY A 319 -2.96 3.23 25.15
N PHE A 320 -2.02 4.19 25.09
CA PHE A 320 -0.64 4.00 25.53
C PHE A 320 -0.40 4.70 26.87
N LYS A 321 0.59 4.23 27.59
CA LYS A 321 1.09 4.77 28.85
C LYS A 321 2.50 5.30 28.64
N CYS A 322 2.83 6.37 29.35
CA CYS A 322 4.17 6.94 29.42
C CYS A 322 4.70 6.77 30.86
N PRO A 323 5.23 5.59 31.21
CA PRO A 323 5.68 5.34 32.58
C PRO A 323 6.87 6.23 32.96
N SER A 324 7.05 6.48 34.25
CA SER A 324 8.24 7.16 34.76
C SER A 324 9.48 6.32 34.47
N LEU A 325 10.52 6.97 33.97
CA LEU A 325 11.79 6.30 33.68
C LEU A 325 12.65 6.21 34.97
N PRO A 326 13.60 5.25 35.04
CA PRO A 326 14.50 5.12 36.17
C PRO A 326 15.25 6.40 36.49
N SER A 327 15.30 6.78 37.78
CA SER A 327 15.95 8.02 38.24
C SER A 327 17.42 8.09 37.83
N GLU A 328 18.14 6.96 37.80
CA GLU A 328 19.53 6.91 37.34
C GLU A 328 19.65 7.31 35.87
N LEU A 329 18.77 6.83 35.00
CA LEU A 329 18.73 7.22 33.61
C LEU A 329 18.40 8.71 33.45
N MET A 330 17.40 9.20 34.18
CA MET A 330 17.01 10.60 34.16
C MET A 330 18.17 11.52 34.60
N ASN A 331 18.87 11.19 35.67
CA ASN A 331 20.03 11.92 36.14
C ASN A 331 21.17 11.96 35.11
N LYS A 332 21.39 10.86 34.38
CA LYS A 332 22.40 10.82 33.29
C LYS A 332 21.99 11.71 32.13
N ILE A 333 20.71 11.70 31.73
CA ILE A 333 20.17 12.57 30.68
C ILE A 333 20.32 14.05 31.10
N GLU A 334 19.99 14.37 32.34
CA GLU A 334 20.14 15.74 32.90
C GLU A 334 21.58 16.17 33.04
N GLY A 335 22.54 15.26 33.04
CA GLY A 335 23.98 15.53 33.04
C GLY A 335 24.55 16.04 31.70
N PHE A 336 23.81 15.90 30.61
CA PHE A 336 24.22 16.46 29.33
C PHE A 336 24.08 17.99 29.32
N ARG A 337 24.82 18.66 28.39
CA ARG A 337 24.76 20.13 28.25
C ARG A 337 23.33 20.58 27.92
N ARG A 338 22.75 21.37 28.84
CA ARG A 338 21.40 21.92 28.74
C ARG A 338 21.26 23.25 29.47
N ALA A 339 20.19 23.99 29.16
CA ALA A 339 19.89 25.25 29.88
C ALA A 339 19.40 25.00 31.31
N GLY A 340 18.83 23.82 31.60
CA GLY A 340 18.37 23.44 32.95
C GLY A 340 17.06 24.11 33.36
N VAL A 341 16.27 24.58 32.42
CA VAL A 341 15.00 25.28 32.68
C VAL A 341 13.79 24.36 32.56
N ILE A 342 13.96 23.15 32.02
CA ILE A 342 12.91 22.16 31.81
C ILE A 342 13.16 20.97 32.75
N ARG A 343 12.13 20.56 33.49
CA ARG A 343 12.17 19.32 34.28
C ARG A 343 11.92 18.12 33.36
N MET A 344 12.86 17.19 33.33
CA MET A 344 12.70 15.98 32.54
C MET A 344 11.67 15.03 33.15
N SER A 345 10.78 14.52 32.32
CA SER A 345 9.80 13.46 32.62
C SER A 345 9.44 12.74 31.32
N ASN A 346 8.78 11.61 31.40
CA ASN A 346 8.22 10.95 30.21
C ASN A 346 6.73 11.34 30.07
N PRO A 347 6.31 12.03 28.99
CA PRO A 347 7.03 12.50 27.78
C PRO A 347 8.18 13.45 28.07
N MET A 348 9.33 13.23 27.38
CA MET A 348 10.56 14.00 27.58
C MET A 348 10.62 15.20 26.64
N ASP A 349 10.80 16.38 27.24
CA ASP A 349 11.03 17.62 26.51
C ASP A 349 12.55 17.91 26.42
N PHE A 350 13.09 17.75 25.23
CA PHE A 350 14.50 18.03 24.91
C PHE A 350 14.73 19.45 24.38
N GLY A 351 13.77 20.35 24.54
CA GLY A 351 13.87 21.72 24.02
C GLY A 351 14.98 22.55 24.61
N ASP A 352 15.50 22.21 25.80
CA ASP A 352 16.63 22.88 26.44
C ASP A 352 17.95 22.09 26.39
N VAL A 353 17.97 20.95 25.71
CA VAL A 353 19.14 20.06 25.57
C VAL A 353 19.97 20.49 24.36
N HIS A 354 21.22 20.90 24.60
CA HIS A 354 22.13 21.41 23.56
C HIS A 354 23.24 20.40 23.20
N ASP A 355 22.99 19.12 23.37
CA ASP A 355 23.93 18.05 23.05
C ASP A 355 23.21 16.92 22.33
N ILE A 356 23.45 16.74 21.04
CA ILE A 356 22.81 15.71 20.23
C ILE A 356 23.12 14.27 20.72
N ARG A 357 24.24 14.10 21.44
CA ARG A 357 24.60 12.80 22.02
C ARG A 357 23.60 12.37 23.08
N ALA A 358 22.94 13.32 23.76
CA ALA A 358 21.88 13.04 24.73
C ALA A 358 20.72 12.28 24.07
N LEU A 359 20.36 12.66 22.83
CA LEU A 359 19.28 11.98 22.09
C LEU A 359 19.63 10.52 21.79
N ALA A 360 20.82 10.28 21.21
CA ALA A 360 21.28 8.92 20.91
C ALA A 360 21.38 8.06 22.18
N PHE A 361 21.94 8.62 23.25
CA PHE A 361 22.04 7.98 24.56
C PHE A 361 20.65 7.60 25.11
N THR A 362 19.70 8.53 25.07
CA THR A 362 18.34 8.31 25.59
C THR A 362 17.59 7.23 24.80
N LEU A 363 17.66 7.28 23.46
CA LEU A 363 17.06 6.26 22.61
C LEU A 363 17.60 4.87 22.92
N GLU A 364 18.93 4.74 22.98
CA GLU A 364 19.59 3.47 23.26
C GLU A 364 19.19 2.90 24.63
N HIS A 365 19.13 3.74 25.67
CA HIS A 365 18.80 3.29 27.03
C HIS A 365 17.30 3.01 27.19
N CYS A 366 16.42 3.83 26.62
CA CYS A 366 14.96 3.57 26.66
C CYS A 366 14.60 2.25 25.96
N LEU A 367 15.23 1.92 24.85
CA LEU A 367 14.98 0.66 24.14
C LEU A 367 15.42 -0.58 24.94
N LYS A 368 16.41 -0.43 25.82
CA LYS A 368 16.90 -1.53 26.70
C LYS A 368 16.07 -1.75 27.96
N LEU A 369 15.17 -0.82 28.31
CA LEU A 369 14.34 -0.94 29.51
C LEU A 369 13.22 -1.97 29.31
N ASP A 370 13.05 -2.92 30.22
CA ASP A 370 11.99 -3.93 30.17
C ASP A 370 10.59 -3.31 30.32
N ASP A 371 10.52 -2.14 30.97
CA ASP A 371 9.28 -1.41 31.19
C ASP A 371 8.88 -0.48 30.04
N ILE A 372 9.62 -0.50 28.92
CA ILE A 372 9.32 0.24 27.71
C ILE A 372 9.15 -0.73 26.54
N ASP A 373 8.02 -0.63 25.84
CA ASP A 373 7.68 -1.51 24.72
C ASP A 373 8.01 -0.90 23.36
N GLY A 374 8.14 0.43 23.29
CA GLY A 374 8.50 1.16 22.09
C GLY A 374 8.83 2.63 22.36
N VAL A 375 9.31 3.33 21.36
CA VAL A 375 9.71 4.73 21.46
C VAL A 375 8.98 5.57 20.41
N VAL A 376 8.51 6.74 20.80
CA VAL A 376 8.07 7.82 19.91
C VAL A 376 9.15 8.89 19.90
N LEU A 377 9.65 9.20 18.71
CA LEU A 377 10.61 10.28 18.52
C LEU A 377 10.02 11.33 17.58
N SER A 378 9.77 12.51 18.11
CA SER A 378 9.42 13.70 17.32
C SER A 378 10.64 14.62 17.25
N PHE A 379 11.27 14.66 16.09
CA PHE A 379 12.53 15.35 15.86
C PHE A 379 12.31 16.64 15.08
N MET A 380 12.90 17.75 15.56
CA MET A 380 12.97 18.97 14.79
C MET A 380 14.22 18.93 13.92
N TYR A 381 14.04 18.95 12.59
CA TYR A 381 15.16 18.98 11.66
C TYR A 381 15.23 20.34 10.98
N GLU A 382 16.20 21.14 11.43
CA GLU A 382 16.55 22.40 10.84
C GLU A 382 18.09 22.50 10.77
N PRO A 383 18.69 22.39 9.58
CA PRO A 383 20.15 22.31 9.43
C PRO A 383 20.92 23.43 10.08
N GLU A 384 20.39 24.66 10.05
CA GLU A 384 21.06 25.84 10.65
C GLU A 384 21.03 25.76 12.19
N MET A 385 19.90 25.35 12.78
CA MET A 385 19.79 25.19 14.23
C MET A 385 20.74 24.10 14.73
N ILE A 386 20.85 23.01 13.99
CA ILE A 386 21.73 21.88 14.32
C ILE A 386 23.20 22.34 14.43
N LYS A 387 23.65 23.17 13.50
CA LYS A 387 25.01 23.78 13.54
C LYS A 387 25.21 24.64 14.77
N ILE A 388 24.20 25.44 15.16
CA ILE A 388 24.24 26.31 16.34
C ILE A 388 24.42 25.51 17.64
N PHE A 389 23.77 24.35 17.73
CA PHE A 389 23.87 23.45 18.89
C PHE A 389 25.17 22.62 18.92
N GLY A 390 26.10 22.88 18.00
CA GLY A 390 27.44 22.29 18.02
C GLY A 390 27.48 20.80 17.69
N GLY A 391 26.41 20.31 17.02
CA GLY A 391 26.29 18.92 16.59
C GLY A 391 26.58 18.76 15.10
N GLU A 392 27.46 17.84 14.75
CA GLU A 392 27.41 17.22 13.44
C GLU A 392 26.37 16.11 13.52
N ILE A 393 25.10 16.40 13.12
CA ILE A 393 24.19 15.31 12.77
C ILE A 393 24.75 14.73 11.49
N GLY A 394 25.01 13.43 11.50
CA GLY A 394 25.32 12.70 10.30
C GLY A 394 24.26 12.91 9.21
N SER A 395 24.56 12.52 7.99
CA SER A 395 23.58 12.65 6.88
C SER A 395 22.22 12.02 7.25
N PRO A 396 21.11 12.49 6.67
CA PRO A 396 19.80 11.86 6.84
C PRO A 396 19.84 10.33 6.71
N GLU A 397 20.63 9.83 5.78
CA GLU A 397 20.81 8.39 5.58
C GLU A 397 21.46 7.69 6.79
N GLN A 398 22.47 8.30 7.38
CA GLN A 398 23.14 7.77 8.59
C GLN A 398 22.19 7.73 9.77
N MET A 399 21.37 8.78 9.95
CA MET A 399 20.35 8.84 10.99
C MET A 399 19.31 7.73 10.84
N LEU A 400 18.75 7.55 9.64
CA LEU A 400 17.77 6.49 9.40
C LEU A 400 18.37 5.09 9.54
N LYS A 401 19.62 4.87 9.12
CA LYS A 401 20.35 3.62 9.36
C LYS A 401 20.55 3.34 10.84
N PHE A 402 20.87 4.37 11.63
CA PHE A 402 20.98 4.26 13.08
C PHE A 402 19.64 3.85 13.72
N MET A 403 18.52 4.50 13.35
CA MET A 403 17.19 4.12 13.84
C MET A 403 16.84 2.65 13.51
N ARG A 404 17.10 2.23 12.27
CA ARG A 404 16.89 0.84 11.84
C ARG A 404 17.73 -0.15 12.67
N LYS A 405 18.99 0.17 12.91
CA LYS A 405 19.89 -0.63 13.73
C LYS A 405 19.35 -0.78 15.16
N MET A 406 18.99 0.34 15.80
CA MET A 406 18.44 0.35 17.16
C MET A 406 17.17 -0.49 17.30
N CYS A 407 16.24 -0.34 16.36
CA CYS A 407 15.02 -1.16 16.30
C CYS A 407 15.34 -2.65 16.21
N LYS A 408 16.27 -3.02 15.34
CA LYS A 408 16.63 -4.43 15.09
C LYS A 408 17.34 -5.05 16.30
N GLU A 409 18.30 -4.35 16.90
CA GLU A 409 19.09 -4.85 18.04
C GLU A 409 18.24 -5.06 19.30
N ASN A 410 17.23 -4.22 19.52
CA ASN A 410 16.38 -4.28 20.70
C ASN A 410 15.02 -4.96 20.44
N ASN A 411 14.71 -5.27 19.18
CA ASN A 411 13.41 -5.82 18.76
C ASN A 411 12.23 -4.98 19.26
N LYS A 412 12.38 -3.66 19.28
CA LYS A 412 11.37 -2.69 19.70
C LYS A 412 11.22 -1.58 18.66
N PRO A 413 10.00 -1.07 18.39
CA PRO A 413 9.78 -0.05 17.39
C PRO A 413 10.19 1.35 17.86
N ILE A 414 10.70 2.15 16.93
CA ILE A 414 10.81 3.59 17.04
C ILE A 414 9.87 4.20 16.00
N ALA A 415 8.86 4.96 16.43
CA ALA A 415 8.03 5.73 15.52
C ALA A 415 8.62 7.13 15.38
N LEU A 416 9.19 7.39 14.20
CA LEU A 416 9.91 8.62 13.89
C LEU A 416 9.01 9.58 13.13
N SER A 417 8.87 10.80 13.64
CA SER A 417 8.27 11.93 12.93
C SER A 417 9.21 13.12 12.95
N PHE A 418 9.11 13.93 11.91
CA PHE A 418 9.82 15.21 11.85
C PHE A 418 8.82 16.35 11.88
N PHE A 419 9.22 17.41 12.58
CA PHE A 419 8.68 18.70 12.22
C PHE A 419 9.79 19.57 11.66
N ALA A 420 9.63 19.89 10.39
CA ALA A 420 10.60 20.56 9.57
C ALA A 420 9.89 21.16 8.36
N GLU A 421 10.60 21.93 7.55
CA GLU A 421 10.10 22.26 6.23
C GLU A 421 9.84 20.99 5.39
N ARG A 422 8.78 21.01 4.60
CA ARG A 422 8.35 19.86 3.80
C ARG A 422 9.46 19.27 2.94
N GLN A 423 10.33 20.11 2.38
CA GLN A 423 11.46 19.66 1.56
C GLN A 423 12.41 18.70 2.30
N TYR A 424 12.67 18.95 3.59
CA TYR A 424 13.52 18.09 4.41
C TYR A 424 12.82 16.76 4.76
N ILE A 425 11.52 16.82 5.08
CA ILE A 425 10.73 15.61 5.34
C ILE A 425 10.74 14.70 4.10
N GLU A 426 10.57 15.28 2.90
CA GLU A 426 10.64 14.56 1.64
C GLU A 426 12.02 13.97 1.36
N GLU A 427 13.10 14.64 1.75
CA GLU A 427 14.44 14.10 1.64
C GLU A 427 14.60 12.80 2.47
N PHE A 428 14.17 12.82 3.74
CA PHE A 428 14.20 11.63 4.59
C PHE A 428 13.35 10.49 4.02
N LYS A 429 12.14 10.77 3.55
CA LYS A 429 11.24 9.77 2.97
C LYS A 429 11.83 9.14 1.69
N ARG A 430 12.45 9.95 0.81
CA ARG A 430 13.06 9.47 -0.44
C ARG A 430 14.13 8.42 -0.24
N LEU A 431 14.84 8.45 0.88
CA LEU A 431 15.85 7.45 1.21
C LEU A 431 15.25 6.06 1.39
N ASN A 432 13.97 5.97 1.74
CA ASN A 432 13.23 4.72 1.96
C ASN A 432 13.99 3.68 2.84
N THR A 433 14.80 4.19 3.77
CA THR A 433 15.65 3.37 4.65
C THR A 433 14.92 2.99 5.93
N PHE A 434 14.05 3.88 6.40
CA PHE A 434 13.28 3.74 7.65
C PHE A 434 11.95 4.49 7.51
N PRO A 435 10.83 3.98 8.07
CA PRO A 435 9.54 4.66 7.96
C PRO A 435 9.54 5.98 8.71
N VAL A 436 9.07 7.04 8.03
CA VAL A 436 8.92 8.39 8.57
C VAL A 436 7.45 8.78 8.53
N PHE A 437 6.90 9.16 9.68
CA PHE A 437 5.52 9.63 9.80
C PHE A 437 5.43 11.13 9.54
N ASN A 438 4.28 11.62 9.06
CA ASN A 438 4.11 13.00 8.64
C ASN A 438 4.02 13.99 9.81
N ASP A 439 3.49 13.52 10.94
CA ASP A 439 3.36 14.32 12.14
C ASP A 439 3.48 13.46 13.42
N PRO A 440 3.67 14.08 14.58
CA PRO A 440 3.82 13.37 15.84
C PRO A 440 2.62 12.49 16.21
N VAL A 441 1.38 12.95 15.96
CA VAL A 441 0.17 12.18 16.27
C VAL A 441 0.02 10.97 15.34
N GLU A 442 0.40 11.13 14.06
CA GLU A 442 0.44 10.01 13.10
C GLU A 442 1.39 8.91 13.56
N SER A 443 2.54 9.26 14.15
CA SER A 443 3.50 8.27 14.66
C SER A 443 2.91 7.40 15.79
N VAL A 444 2.19 8.02 16.73
CA VAL A 444 1.48 7.29 17.81
C VAL A 444 0.34 6.43 17.26
N ARG A 445 -0.39 6.96 16.28
CA ARG A 445 -1.44 6.22 15.57
C ARG A 445 -0.88 4.99 14.84
N GLY A 446 0.28 5.14 14.19
CA GLY A 446 1.00 4.02 13.56
C GLY A 446 1.35 2.93 14.57
N LEU A 447 1.86 3.29 15.73
CA LEU A 447 2.13 2.34 16.80
C LEU A 447 0.84 1.66 17.31
N ARG A 448 -0.28 2.37 17.35
CA ARG A 448 -1.57 1.75 17.69
C ARG A 448 -1.95 0.64 16.70
N LEU A 449 -1.84 0.90 15.39
CA LEU A 449 -2.13 -0.10 14.35
C LEU A 449 -1.17 -1.30 14.46
N LEU A 450 0.11 -1.04 14.70
CA LEU A 450 1.12 -2.07 14.91
C LEU A 450 0.81 -2.95 16.13
N ARG A 451 0.46 -2.33 17.26
CA ARG A 451 0.09 -3.04 18.49
C ARG A 451 -1.17 -3.89 18.30
N ASP A 452 -2.21 -3.31 17.69
CA ASP A 452 -3.47 -4.01 17.46
C ASP A 452 -3.25 -5.25 16.56
N TYR A 453 -2.37 -5.15 15.56
CA TYR A 453 -1.98 -6.31 14.77
C TYR A 453 -1.32 -7.40 15.64
N TRP A 454 -0.28 -7.05 16.40
CA TRP A 454 0.48 -8.04 17.17
C TRP A 454 -0.27 -8.60 18.37
N GLN A 455 -1.22 -7.88 18.94
CA GLN A 455 -2.08 -8.39 20.01
C GLN A 455 -3.19 -9.32 19.49
N ASN A 456 -3.70 -9.06 18.27
CA ASN A 456 -4.75 -9.86 17.67
C ASN A 456 -4.21 -11.03 16.82
N SER A 457 -2.93 -11.01 16.46
CA SER A 457 -2.26 -12.13 15.77
C SER A 457 -1.97 -13.22 16.81
N THR A 458 -2.77 -14.25 16.82
CA THR A 458 -2.51 -15.48 17.58
C THR A 458 -1.43 -16.30 16.87
N HIS A 459 -0.19 -15.88 16.96
CA HIS A 459 0.95 -16.59 16.39
C HIS A 459 1.90 -17.06 17.48
#